data_d00d529e11abad6e473cffb4302e4e9f
#
_entry.id   d00d529e11abad6e473cffb4302e4e9f
#
_cell.length_a   1.000
_cell.length_b   1.000
_cell.length_c   1.000
_cell.angle_alpha   90.00
_cell.angle_beta   90.00
_cell.angle_gamma   90.00
#
_symmetry.space_group_name_H-M   'P 1'
#
loop_
_entity.id
_entity.type
_entity.pdbx_description
1 polymer ?
#
loop_
_entity_poly.entity_id
_entity_poly.type
_entity_poly.pdbx_seq_one_letter_code
_entity_poly.pdbx_strand_id
1 'polypeptide(L)'
;MQLHLYNTLTRKKETFRPLKKGLVRMYTCGPTVYDYAHIGNLRTYLFEDILRRALMANRYRVRHAMNITDVGHLTGDQDFADDKIERRAEKEGKHPLEIAKKYETKFLIDLASLHVLSPSQLLRASDTIEEQIAIIRKLEKK
;
A
#
# COMPACT_ATOMS: atom_id res chain seq x y z
N MET A 1 24.62 13.86 -3.97
CA MET A 1 24.33 14.15 -2.55
C MET A 1 24.12 12.82 -1.84
N GLN A 2 24.62 12.64 -0.61
CA GLN A 2 24.45 11.36 0.10
C GLN A 2 23.12 11.39 0.85
N LEU A 3 22.20 10.47 0.51
CA LEU A 3 20.89 10.39 1.16
C LEU A 3 20.98 9.60 2.47
N HIS A 4 20.42 10.14 3.54
CA HIS A 4 20.33 9.48 4.84
C HIS A 4 18.87 9.27 5.20
N LEU A 5 18.52 8.05 5.57
CA LEU A 5 17.16 7.67 5.98
C LEU A 5 17.20 7.09 7.40
N TYR A 6 16.12 7.29 8.15
CA TYR A 6 15.94 6.63 9.42
C TYR A 6 15.55 5.18 9.20
N ASN A 7 16.34 4.27 9.76
CA ASN A 7 16.06 2.84 9.72
C ASN A 7 15.43 2.39 11.04
N THR A 8 14.19 1.97 11.00
CA THR A 8 13.45 1.53 12.19
C THR A 8 14.06 0.29 12.83
N LEU A 9 14.68 -0.60 12.06
CA LEU A 9 15.32 -1.81 12.56
C LEU A 9 16.51 -1.49 13.45
N THR A 10 17.38 -0.57 13.02
CA THR A 10 18.58 -0.15 13.76
C THR A 10 18.34 1.06 14.66
N ARG A 11 17.17 1.74 14.50
CA ARG A 11 16.78 2.97 15.18
C ARG A 11 17.78 4.13 15.02
N LYS A 12 18.43 4.20 13.85
CA LYS A 12 19.45 5.22 13.51
C LYS A 12 19.20 5.82 12.14
N LYS A 13 19.68 7.05 11.94
CA LYS A 13 19.84 7.61 10.59
C LYS A 13 21.07 7.00 9.95
N GLU A 14 20.89 6.36 8.81
CA GLU A 14 21.94 5.67 8.08
C GLU A 14 22.03 6.17 6.65
N THR A 15 23.21 6.08 6.07
CA THR A 15 23.39 6.31 4.64
C THR A 15 22.59 5.29 3.86
N PHE A 16 21.70 5.78 3.01
CA PHE A 16 20.92 4.91 2.15
C PHE A 16 21.80 4.25 1.08
N ARG A 17 21.73 2.93 0.99
CA ARG A 17 22.42 2.11 -0.02
C ARG A 17 21.41 1.18 -0.69
N PRO A 18 21.13 1.32 -1.99
CA PRO A 18 20.21 0.43 -2.67
C PRO A 18 20.82 -0.96 -2.83
N LEU A 19 20.01 -2.01 -2.75
CA LEU A 19 20.45 -3.40 -2.98
C LEU A 19 20.98 -3.64 -4.40
N LYS A 20 20.50 -2.86 -5.37
CA LYS A 20 20.98 -2.88 -6.75
C LYS A 20 21.39 -1.47 -7.16
N LYS A 21 22.62 -1.32 -7.65
CA LYS A 21 23.16 -0.01 -8.07
C LYS A 21 22.18 0.73 -9.01
N GLY A 22 21.84 1.94 -8.65
CA GLY A 22 20.97 2.82 -9.43
C GLY A 22 19.46 2.47 -9.42
N LEU A 23 19.06 1.36 -8.77
CA LEU A 23 17.66 0.92 -8.70
C LEU A 23 17.19 0.78 -7.25
N VAL A 24 16.11 1.46 -6.91
CA VAL A 24 15.39 1.29 -5.65
C VAL A 24 14.07 0.59 -5.91
N ARG A 25 13.79 -0.46 -5.16
CA ARG A 25 12.46 -1.05 -5.05
C ARG A 25 11.83 -0.52 -3.78
N MET A 26 10.71 0.17 -3.93
CA MET A 26 9.97 0.78 -2.84
C MET A 26 8.61 0.09 -2.75
N TYR A 27 8.27 -0.37 -1.57
CA TYR A 27 6.93 -0.86 -1.27
C TYR A 27 6.32 0.03 -0.21
N THR A 28 5.06 0.41 -0.39
CA THR A 28 4.31 1.18 0.58
C THR A 28 2.94 0.57 0.83
N CYS A 29 2.40 0.82 2.01
CA CYS A 29 1.07 0.36 2.36
C CYS A 29 0.03 1.27 1.72
N GLY A 30 -0.86 0.70 0.93
CA GLY A 30 -2.00 1.40 0.35
C GLY A 30 -3.26 1.33 1.23
N PRO A 31 -4.40 1.79 0.71
CA PRO A 31 -5.64 1.86 1.47
C PRO A 31 -6.34 0.51 1.61
N THR A 32 -7.18 0.41 2.64
CA THR A 32 -8.31 -0.51 2.65
C THR A 32 -9.51 0.21 2.06
N VAL A 33 -10.04 -0.31 0.96
CA VAL A 33 -11.01 0.40 0.12
C VAL A 33 -12.46 0.15 0.53
N TYR A 34 -12.81 0.51 1.76
CA TYR A 34 -14.17 0.41 2.29
C TYR A 34 -14.82 1.78 2.53
N ASP A 35 -14.03 2.85 2.56
CA ASP A 35 -14.49 4.23 2.78
C ASP A 35 -13.53 5.23 2.13
N TYR A 36 -13.89 6.52 2.17
CA TYR A 36 -13.04 7.61 1.70
C TYR A 36 -11.75 7.73 2.51
N ALA A 37 -10.66 8.02 1.83
CA ALA A 37 -9.42 8.38 2.49
C ALA A 37 -9.60 9.74 3.21
N HIS A 38 -9.26 9.79 4.48
CA HIS A 38 -9.24 11.05 5.23
C HIS A 38 -7.84 11.67 5.22
N ILE A 39 -7.71 12.91 5.70
CA ILE A 39 -6.45 13.66 5.68
C ILE A 39 -5.27 12.93 6.34
N GLY A 40 -5.53 12.12 7.37
CA GLY A 40 -4.50 11.30 8.02
C GLY A 40 -3.91 10.24 7.09
N ASN A 41 -4.76 9.59 6.28
CA ASN A 41 -4.31 8.63 5.26
C ASN A 41 -3.55 9.36 4.15
N LEU A 42 -4.10 10.45 3.63
CA LEU A 42 -3.50 11.22 2.54
C LEU A 42 -2.13 11.79 2.90
N ARG A 43 -1.92 12.17 4.17
CA ARG A 43 -0.60 12.58 4.67
C ARG A 43 0.45 11.48 4.51
N THR A 44 0.08 10.23 4.74
CA THR A 44 1.01 9.08 4.56
C THR A 44 1.42 8.96 3.09
N TYR A 45 0.47 9.01 2.18
CA TYR A 45 0.76 8.90 0.74
C TYR A 45 1.58 10.09 0.20
N LEU A 46 1.36 11.28 0.72
CA LEU A 46 2.20 12.44 0.41
C LEU A 46 3.64 12.24 0.92
N PHE A 47 3.82 11.69 2.12
CA PHE A 47 5.16 11.38 2.65
C PHE A 47 5.87 10.34 1.79
N GLU A 48 5.17 9.30 1.36
CA GLU A 48 5.69 8.26 0.46
C GLU A 48 6.11 8.85 -0.90
N ASP A 49 5.32 9.77 -1.45
CA ASP A 49 5.63 10.47 -2.69
C ASP A 49 6.85 11.39 -2.55
N ILE A 50 6.96 12.12 -1.45
CA ILE A 50 8.13 12.95 -1.14
C ILE A 50 9.39 12.08 -1.07
N LEU A 51 9.34 10.93 -0.40
CA LEU A 51 10.46 9.99 -0.34
C LEU A 51 10.82 9.49 -1.75
N ARG A 52 9.83 9.10 -2.55
CA ARG A 52 10.05 8.66 -3.93
C ARG A 52 10.71 9.75 -4.78
N ARG A 53 10.23 11.00 -4.69
CA ARG A 53 10.82 12.15 -5.40
C ARG A 53 12.24 12.44 -4.92
N ALA A 54 12.52 12.35 -3.62
CA ALA A 54 13.86 12.51 -3.07
C ALA A 54 14.82 11.45 -3.61
N LEU A 55 14.39 10.19 -3.72
CA LEU A 55 15.17 9.13 -4.34
C LEU A 55 15.44 9.41 -5.82
N MET A 56 14.43 9.84 -6.57
CA MET A 56 14.56 10.19 -7.99
C MET A 56 15.49 11.39 -8.19
N ALA A 57 15.39 12.42 -7.34
CA ALA A 57 16.29 13.59 -7.36
C ALA A 57 17.76 13.20 -7.08
N ASN A 58 17.98 12.12 -6.32
CA ASN A 58 19.30 11.51 -6.11
C ASN A 58 19.71 10.53 -7.24
N ARG A 59 19.05 10.61 -8.39
CA ARG A 59 19.33 9.84 -9.61
C ARG A 59 19.11 8.31 -9.48
N TYR A 60 18.28 7.89 -8.52
CA TYR A 60 17.82 6.50 -8.47
C TYR A 60 16.62 6.30 -9.39
N ARG A 61 16.59 5.21 -10.13
CA ARG A 61 15.39 4.69 -10.74
C ARG A 61 14.55 4.01 -9.65
N VAL A 62 13.32 4.46 -9.44
CA VAL A 62 12.43 3.91 -8.40
C VAL A 62 11.34 3.06 -9.03
N ARG A 63 11.24 1.80 -8.61
CA ARG A 63 10.07 0.95 -8.85
C ARG A 63 9.24 0.92 -7.58
N HIS A 64 8.08 1.54 -7.63
CA HIS A 64 7.17 1.70 -6.50
C HIS A 64 5.98 0.77 -6.65
N ALA A 65 5.78 -0.13 -5.69
CA ALA A 65 4.61 -0.98 -5.57
C ALA A 65 3.80 -0.55 -4.34
N MET A 66 2.47 -0.52 -4.49
CA MET A 66 1.52 -0.22 -3.42
C MET A 66 0.42 -1.28 -3.43
N ASN A 67 0.03 -1.80 -2.27
CA ASN A 67 -1.12 -2.70 -2.19
C ASN A 67 -2.44 -1.92 -2.15
N ILE A 68 -3.50 -2.60 -2.53
CA ILE A 68 -4.89 -2.23 -2.26
C ILE A 68 -5.51 -3.39 -1.49
N THR A 69 -6.02 -3.12 -0.29
CA THR A 69 -6.74 -4.13 0.48
C THR A 69 -8.21 -4.04 0.13
N ASP A 70 -8.63 -4.91 -0.75
CA ASP A 70 -9.98 -5.00 -1.30
C ASP A 70 -10.76 -6.24 -0.80
N VAL A 71 -10.11 -7.10 -0.01
CA VAL A 71 -10.68 -8.28 0.65
C VAL A 71 -9.98 -8.56 1.98
N GLY A 72 -10.64 -9.26 2.90
CA GLY A 72 -10.02 -9.85 4.09
C GLY A 72 -9.55 -8.85 5.15
N HIS A 73 -10.19 -7.69 5.28
CA HIS A 73 -9.84 -6.71 6.31
C HIS A 73 -10.74 -6.80 7.54
N LEU A 74 -10.36 -7.65 8.48
CA LEU A 74 -11.09 -7.87 9.72
C LEU A 74 -10.99 -6.67 10.68
N THR A 75 -12.04 -6.46 11.50
CA THR A 75 -12.14 -5.31 12.44
C THR A 75 -11.41 -5.51 13.77
N GLY A 76 -10.77 -6.66 14.00
CA GLY A 76 -10.08 -6.99 15.26
C GLY A 76 -9.13 -8.18 15.11
N ASP A 77 -8.47 -8.54 16.22
CA ASP A 77 -7.51 -9.66 16.29
C ASP A 77 -8.20 -11.04 16.44
N GLN A 78 -9.52 -11.12 16.30
CA GLN A 78 -10.28 -12.36 16.41
C GLN A 78 -10.62 -12.91 15.03
N ASP A 79 -10.52 -14.24 14.87
CA ASP A 79 -10.79 -14.96 13.62
C ASP A 79 -12.23 -14.82 13.06
N PHE A 80 -13.15 -14.24 13.86
CA PHE A 80 -14.55 -13.99 13.51
C PHE A 80 -14.93 -12.51 13.49
N ALA A 81 -13.96 -11.62 13.34
CA ALA A 81 -14.25 -10.18 13.25
C ALA A 81 -14.87 -9.84 11.88
N ASP A 82 -15.86 -8.95 11.88
CA ASP A 82 -16.53 -8.50 10.66
C ASP A 82 -15.55 -7.83 9.67
N ASP A 83 -15.62 -8.20 8.40
CA ASP A 83 -14.88 -7.52 7.34
C ASP A 83 -15.48 -6.13 7.10
N LYS A 84 -14.62 -5.10 7.09
CA LYS A 84 -15.04 -3.71 6.91
C LYS A 84 -15.70 -3.46 5.55
N ILE A 85 -15.26 -4.17 4.52
CA ILE A 85 -15.79 -4.03 3.16
C ILE A 85 -17.17 -4.68 3.10
N GLU A 86 -17.35 -5.88 3.68
CA GLU A 86 -18.63 -6.58 3.76
C GLU A 86 -19.65 -5.75 4.53
N ARG A 87 -19.27 -5.26 5.71
CA ARG A 87 -20.14 -4.38 6.52
C ARG A 87 -20.56 -3.11 5.78
N ARG A 88 -19.68 -2.54 4.96
CA ARG A 88 -20.01 -1.38 4.14
C ARG A 88 -20.94 -1.76 2.98
N ALA A 89 -20.72 -2.90 2.39
CA ALA A 89 -21.54 -3.47 1.33
C ALA A 89 -22.99 -3.69 1.79
N GLU A 90 -23.18 -4.28 2.96
CA GLU A 90 -24.51 -4.46 3.58
C GLU A 90 -25.21 -3.12 3.79
N LYS A 91 -24.52 -2.11 4.34
CA LYS A 91 -25.09 -0.76 4.55
C LYS A 91 -25.52 -0.06 3.27
N GLU A 92 -24.79 -0.28 2.17
CA GLU A 92 -25.08 0.34 0.87
C GLU A 92 -25.96 -0.55 -0.03
N GLY A 93 -26.30 -1.77 0.41
CA GLY A 93 -27.07 -2.72 -0.39
C GLY A 93 -26.34 -3.14 -1.68
N LYS A 94 -25.00 -3.27 -1.63
CA LYS A 94 -24.13 -3.55 -2.78
C LYS A 94 -23.26 -4.77 -2.55
N HIS A 95 -22.71 -5.30 -3.64
CA HIS A 95 -21.72 -6.35 -3.53
C HIS A 95 -20.37 -5.81 -3.01
N PRO A 96 -19.62 -6.55 -2.15
CA PRO A 96 -18.34 -6.12 -1.59
C PRO A 96 -17.33 -5.61 -2.64
N LEU A 97 -17.21 -6.30 -3.78
CA LEU A 97 -16.32 -5.88 -4.87
C LEU A 97 -16.72 -4.54 -5.51
N GLU A 98 -18.01 -4.20 -5.54
CA GLU A 98 -18.48 -2.89 -6.04
C GLU A 98 -18.08 -1.78 -5.08
N ILE A 99 -18.16 -2.04 -3.77
CA ILE A 99 -17.70 -1.13 -2.73
C ILE A 99 -16.20 -0.90 -2.88
N ALA A 100 -15.40 -1.97 -2.94
CA ALA A 100 -13.96 -1.88 -3.11
C ALA A 100 -13.58 -1.06 -4.35
N LYS A 101 -14.16 -1.36 -5.51
CA LYS A 101 -13.92 -0.64 -6.76
C LYS A 101 -14.32 0.83 -6.70
N LYS A 102 -15.46 1.15 -6.06
CA LYS A 102 -15.93 2.53 -5.84
C LYS A 102 -14.89 3.34 -5.06
N TYR A 103 -14.46 2.83 -3.90
CA TYR A 103 -13.55 3.56 -3.03
C TYR A 103 -12.11 3.57 -3.52
N GLU A 104 -11.66 2.52 -4.22
CA GLU A 104 -10.39 2.53 -4.95
C GLU A 104 -10.35 3.65 -6.00
N THR A 105 -11.42 3.76 -6.80
CA THR A 105 -11.52 4.83 -7.81
C THR A 105 -11.45 6.22 -7.16
N LYS A 106 -12.14 6.44 -6.04
CA LYS A 106 -12.09 7.70 -5.28
C LYS A 106 -10.70 7.98 -4.75
N PHE A 107 -10.05 6.98 -4.17
CA PHE A 107 -8.68 7.08 -3.68
C PHE A 107 -7.69 7.51 -4.78
N LEU A 108 -7.78 6.92 -5.96
CA LEU A 108 -6.90 7.28 -7.09
C LEU A 108 -7.15 8.71 -7.59
N ILE A 109 -8.40 9.18 -7.57
CA ILE A 109 -8.75 10.58 -7.89
C ILE A 109 -8.13 11.52 -6.85
N ASP A 110 -8.22 11.19 -5.57
CA ASP A 110 -7.66 12.01 -4.48
C ASP A 110 -6.13 12.10 -4.60
N LEU A 111 -5.43 10.98 -4.87
CA LEU A 111 -3.99 10.98 -5.12
C LEU A 111 -3.61 11.86 -6.31
N ALA A 112 -4.36 11.78 -7.41
CA ALA A 112 -4.13 12.60 -8.59
C ALA A 112 -4.34 14.09 -8.29
N SER A 113 -5.37 14.45 -7.52
CA SER A 113 -5.65 15.82 -7.10
C SER A 113 -4.54 16.40 -6.22
N LEU A 114 -3.88 15.56 -5.44
CA LEU A 114 -2.71 15.92 -4.63
C LEU A 114 -1.38 15.86 -5.40
N HIS A 115 -1.41 15.58 -6.70
CA HIS A 115 -0.22 15.45 -7.55
C HIS A 115 0.76 14.35 -7.06
N VAL A 116 0.26 13.36 -6.37
CA VAL A 116 1.02 12.17 -5.96
C VAL A 116 1.33 11.34 -7.20
N LEU A 117 2.58 10.94 -7.36
CA LEU A 117 3.01 10.10 -8.50
C LEU A 117 2.37 8.71 -8.40
N SER A 118 1.67 8.30 -9.43
CA SER A 118 1.09 6.95 -9.49
C SER A 118 2.14 5.87 -9.24
N PRO A 119 1.88 4.88 -8.37
CA PRO A 119 2.76 3.73 -8.21
C PRO A 119 3.03 3.02 -9.53
N SER A 120 4.20 2.41 -9.66
CA SER A 120 4.53 1.58 -10.84
C SER A 120 3.66 0.32 -10.93
N GLN A 121 3.20 -0.15 -9.79
CA GLN A 121 2.32 -1.32 -9.64
C GLN A 121 1.34 -1.07 -8.49
N LEU A 122 0.05 -1.27 -8.76
CA LEU A 122 -1.00 -1.42 -7.75
C LEU A 122 -1.33 -2.91 -7.66
N LEU A 123 -1.25 -3.46 -6.46
CA LEU A 123 -1.44 -4.89 -6.19
C LEU A 123 -2.68 -5.06 -5.30
N ARG A 124 -3.77 -5.52 -5.87
CA ARG A 124 -4.96 -5.84 -5.09
C ARG A 124 -4.76 -7.17 -4.35
N ALA A 125 -5.23 -7.23 -3.12
CA ALA A 125 -5.15 -8.46 -2.33
C ALA A 125 -5.90 -9.60 -3.03
N SER A 126 -7.07 -9.31 -3.61
CA SER A 126 -7.86 -10.28 -4.38
C SER A 126 -7.13 -10.86 -5.59
N ASP A 127 -6.29 -10.06 -6.26
CA ASP A 127 -5.55 -10.49 -7.45
C ASP A 127 -4.34 -11.41 -7.13
N THR A 128 -3.98 -11.58 -5.84
CA THR A 128 -2.76 -12.28 -5.40
C THR A 128 -3.02 -13.42 -4.41
N ILE A 129 -4.27 -13.89 -4.31
CA ILE A 129 -4.66 -14.93 -3.32
C ILE A 129 -3.88 -16.23 -3.55
N GLU A 130 -3.71 -16.67 -4.79
CA GLU A 130 -3.00 -17.91 -5.10
C GLU A 130 -1.52 -17.83 -4.70
N GLU A 131 -0.87 -16.72 -4.94
CA GLU A 131 0.52 -16.48 -4.53
C GLU A 131 0.66 -16.43 -3.01
N GLN A 132 -0.31 -15.83 -2.31
CA GLN A 132 -0.36 -15.80 -0.85
C GLN A 132 -0.47 -17.22 -0.29
N ILE A 133 -1.38 -18.04 -0.80
CA ILE A 133 -1.54 -19.45 -0.43
C ILE A 133 -0.25 -20.23 -0.69
N ALA A 134 0.38 -20.01 -1.85
CA ALA A 134 1.62 -20.68 -2.19
C ALA A 134 2.77 -20.34 -1.23
N ILE A 135 2.85 -19.10 -0.74
CA ILE A 135 3.84 -18.68 0.26
C ILE A 135 3.54 -19.31 1.60
N ILE A 136 2.29 -19.30 2.06
CA ILE A 136 1.86 -19.92 3.32
C ILE A 136 2.23 -21.42 3.34
N ARG A 137 1.86 -22.15 2.29
CA ARG A 137 2.23 -23.57 2.14
C ARG A 137 3.74 -23.85 2.18
N LYS A 138 4.57 -22.91 1.73
CA LYS A 138 6.03 -23.03 1.84
C LYS A 138 6.52 -22.81 3.27
N LEU A 139 5.88 -21.91 4.00
CA LEU A 139 6.24 -21.61 5.40
C LEU A 139 5.83 -22.79 6.32
N GLU A 140 4.65 -23.38 6.10
CA GLU A 140 4.18 -24.55 6.85
C GLU A 140 5.08 -25.78 6.69
N LYS A 141 5.85 -25.88 5.61
CA LYS A 141 6.79 -26.98 5.34
C LYS A 141 8.19 -26.76 5.93
N LYS A 142 8.43 -25.63 6.59
CA LYS A 142 9.71 -25.30 7.24
C LYS A 142 9.69 -25.54 8.74
#